data_cfb521e67103ca1541fe0af9b833ea6b
#
_entry.id   cfb521e67103ca1541fe0af9b833ea6b
#
_cell.length_a   1.000
_cell.length_b   1.000
_cell.length_c   1.000
_cell.angle_alpha   90.00
_cell.angle_beta   90.00
_cell.angle_gamma   90.00
#
_symmetry.space_group_name_H-M   'P 1'
#
loop_
_entity.id
_entity.type
_entity.pdbx_description
1 polymer ?
#
loop_
_entity_poly.entity_id
_entity_poly.type
_entity_poly.pdbx_seq_one_letter_code
_entity_poly.pdbx_strand_id
1 'polypeptide(L)'
;MQDDQKSGVVTGALVDAFLNYLRHERNASPLTVRNYGADLGEFATWFHDKTGRECDWARLEPIHARGFLVHLTERKLERATIHLKMSALRSFYRWLVRMGHVKQNPVVGLALPKLTKKLPQFLTVAQMEALLEAPVKTDGEAVAQWRDKAMLEVLYSAGLRIHELVGLNDEDVDLLGEIVRVRGKGKKERLAAIGAPAVDAVQKYQTLRGSDSPRSPLFRNLQGDRLTARSVQRLLKKYLIACGLDPSLTPHKLRHSFATHLLDAGADLRSVQELLGHASLSTTQIYTHVTAERLKKVYQQAHPRA
;
A
#
# COMPACT_ATOMS: atom_id res chain seq x y z
N MET A 1 -1.92 -43.70 18.22
CA MET A 1 -1.88 -42.42 18.97
C MET A 1 -0.53 -41.71 18.96
N GLN A 2 0.60 -42.29 18.53
CA GLN A 2 1.90 -41.61 18.44
C GLN A 2 2.17 -40.93 17.07
N ASP A 3 1.41 -41.26 16.02
CA ASP A 3 1.56 -40.65 14.68
C ASP A 3 0.86 -39.28 14.52
N ASP A 4 -0.23 -39.04 15.27
CA ASP A 4 -0.98 -37.77 15.17
C ASP A 4 -0.22 -36.57 15.80
N GLN A 5 0.54 -36.79 16.88
CA GLN A 5 1.35 -35.70 17.46
C GLN A 5 2.54 -35.29 16.58
N LYS A 6 3.14 -36.25 15.84
CA LYS A 6 4.21 -35.92 14.89
C LYS A 6 3.68 -35.17 13.65
N SER A 7 2.45 -35.43 13.22
CA SER A 7 1.83 -34.78 12.07
C SER A 7 1.56 -33.28 12.34
N GLY A 8 1.00 -32.93 13.51
CA GLY A 8 0.71 -31.55 13.86
C GLY A 8 1.97 -30.65 13.97
N VAL A 9 3.06 -31.20 14.51
CA VAL A 9 4.36 -30.50 14.60
C VAL A 9 4.97 -30.27 13.22
N VAL A 10 4.88 -31.22 12.31
CA VAL A 10 5.38 -31.10 10.92
C VAL A 10 4.55 -30.08 10.13
N THR A 11 3.24 -30.03 10.37
CA THR A 11 2.31 -29.13 9.68
C THR A 11 2.60 -27.67 10.01
N GLY A 12 2.83 -27.33 11.27
CA GLY A 12 3.25 -26.00 11.70
C GLY A 12 4.62 -25.63 11.14
N ALA A 13 5.58 -26.55 11.16
CA ALA A 13 6.95 -26.33 10.71
C ALA A 13 7.06 -25.94 9.22
N LEU A 14 6.24 -26.51 8.33
CA LEU A 14 6.22 -26.14 6.91
C LEU A 14 5.70 -24.73 6.66
N VAL A 15 4.67 -24.33 7.41
CA VAL A 15 4.15 -22.95 7.34
C VAL A 15 5.20 -21.95 7.86
N ASP A 16 5.83 -22.25 8.99
CA ASP A 16 6.88 -21.41 9.57
C ASP A 16 8.09 -21.28 8.63
N ALA A 17 8.53 -22.38 8.03
CA ALA A 17 9.61 -22.38 7.05
C ALA A 17 9.26 -21.52 5.82
N PHE A 18 8.02 -21.59 5.32
CA PHE A 18 7.56 -20.73 4.23
C PHE A 18 7.51 -19.25 4.63
N LEU A 19 7.02 -18.93 5.83
CA LEU A 19 6.98 -17.55 6.32
C LEU A 19 8.41 -16.99 6.50
N ASN A 20 9.36 -17.81 6.94
CA ASN A 20 10.77 -17.45 7.02
C ASN A 20 11.38 -17.25 5.62
N TYR A 21 11.09 -18.11 4.66
CA TYR A 21 11.45 -17.91 3.26
C TYR A 21 10.92 -16.58 2.71
N LEU A 22 9.66 -16.25 2.99
CA LEU A 22 9.09 -14.96 2.58
C LEU A 22 9.83 -13.77 3.20
N ARG A 23 10.22 -13.87 4.50
CA ARG A 23 10.95 -12.80 5.20
C ARG A 23 12.36 -12.62 4.65
N HIS A 24 13.13 -13.68 4.57
CA HIS A 24 14.57 -13.60 4.40
C HIS A 24 15.02 -13.71 2.95
N GLU A 25 14.36 -14.55 2.14
CA GLU A 25 14.76 -14.73 0.74
C GLU A 25 13.93 -13.84 -0.21
N ARG A 26 12.63 -13.65 0.07
CA ARG A 26 11.75 -12.84 -0.79
C ARG A 26 11.64 -11.38 -0.34
N ASN A 27 12.25 -11.01 0.78
CA ASN A 27 12.14 -9.65 1.36
C ASN A 27 10.69 -9.16 1.38
N ALA A 28 9.74 -10.05 1.71
CA ALA A 28 8.34 -9.70 1.81
C ALA A 28 8.11 -8.75 3.00
N SER A 29 7.13 -7.85 2.86
CA SER A 29 6.80 -6.95 3.97
C SER A 29 6.28 -7.73 5.19
N PRO A 30 6.51 -7.23 6.43
CA PRO A 30 5.96 -7.87 7.63
C PRO A 30 4.44 -8.09 7.53
N LEU A 31 3.72 -7.15 6.92
CA LEU A 31 2.29 -7.26 6.68
C LEU A 31 1.94 -8.41 5.72
N THR A 32 2.72 -8.60 4.65
CA THR A 32 2.54 -9.71 3.71
C THR A 32 2.75 -11.05 4.41
N VAL A 33 3.82 -11.17 5.20
CA VAL A 33 4.10 -12.40 5.96
C VAL A 33 2.97 -12.71 6.94
N ARG A 34 2.52 -11.70 7.69
CA ARG A 34 1.41 -11.85 8.64
C ARG A 34 0.11 -12.28 7.93
N ASN A 35 -0.23 -11.65 6.82
CA ASN A 35 -1.46 -11.98 6.09
C ASN A 35 -1.40 -13.40 5.51
N TYR A 36 -0.26 -13.81 4.95
CA TYR A 36 -0.10 -15.18 4.46
C TYR A 36 -0.20 -16.20 5.58
N GLY A 37 0.41 -15.94 6.75
CA GLY A 37 0.28 -16.79 7.92
C GLY A 37 -1.18 -16.92 8.39
N ALA A 38 -1.91 -15.80 8.45
CA ALA A 38 -3.32 -15.80 8.82
C ALA A 38 -4.19 -16.56 7.80
N ASP A 39 -3.96 -16.39 6.49
CA ASP A 39 -4.72 -17.07 5.45
C ASP A 39 -4.47 -18.59 5.44
N LEU A 40 -3.22 -19.02 5.68
CA LEU A 40 -2.87 -20.44 5.81
C LEU A 40 -3.44 -21.04 7.10
N GLY A 41 -3.40 -20.30 8.21
CA GLY A 41 -4.02 -20.70 9.48
C GLY A 41 -5.52 -20.87 9.35
N GLU A 42 -6.22 -19.96 8.65
CA GLU A 42 -7.66 -20.07 8.38
C GLU A 42 -7.98 -21.31 7.56
N PHE A 43 -7.16 -21.64 6.55
CA PHE A 43 -7.32 -22.89 5.81
C PHE A 43 -7.16 -24.11 6.70
N ALA A 44 -6.12 -24.16 7.53
CA ALA A 44 -5.86 -25.28 8.43
C ALA A 44 -7.01 -25.48 9.44
N THR A 45 -7.53 -24.41 10.02
CA THR A 45 -8.69 -24.44 10.91
C THR A 45 -9.92 -24.97 10.18
N TRP A 46 -10.25 -24.44 9.01
CA TRP A 46 -11.37 -24.93 8.19
C TRP A 46 -11.22 -26.43 7.85
N PHE A 47 -10.00 -26.86 7.50
CA PHE A 47 -9.74 -28.26 7.18
C PHE A 47 -10.00 -29.17 8.38
N HIS A 48 -9.50 -28.76 9.55
CA HIS A 48 -9.74 -29.50 10.81
C HIS A 48 -11.24 -29.60 11.13
N ASP A 49 -11.97 -28.48 11.06
CA ASP A 49 -13.40 -28.41 11.33
C ASP A 49 -14.24 -29.33 10.40
N LYS A 50 -13.78 -29.47 9.15
CA LYS A 50 -14.48 -30.28 8.15
C LYS A 50 -14.14 -31.79 8.21
N THR A 51 -12.91 -32.11 8.61
CA THR A 51 -12.41 -33.52 8.50
C THR A 51 -12.17 -34.16 9.85
N GLY A 52 -12.13 -33.41 10.93
CA GLY A 52 -11.73 -33.85 12.26
C GLY A 52 -10.23 -34.21 12.36
N ARG A 53 -9.42 -33.84 11.36
CA ARG A 53 -8.00 -34.19 11.27
C ARG A 53 -7.15 -32.96 11.15
N GLU A 54 -5.90 -33.04 11.60
CA GLU A 54 -4.90 -32.02 11.33
C GLU A 54 -4.57 -31.92 9.83
N CYS A 55 -4.31 -30.71 9.35
CA CYS A 55 -4.03 -30.46 7.95
C CYS A 55 -2.62 -30.94 7.57
N ASP A 56 -2.52 -32.11 6.94
CA ASP A 56 -1.27 -32.59 6.34
C ASP A 56 -1.08 -31.91 4.95
N TRP A 57 -0.26 -30.87 4.91
CA TRP A 57 0.02 -30.13 3.69
C TRP A 57 0.63 -30.96 2.57
N ALA A 58 1.34 -32.05 2.90
CA ALA A 58 1.95 -32.90 1.90
C ALA A 58 0.92 -33.82 1.20
N ARG A 59 -0.21 -34.09 1.85
CA ARG A 59 -1.26 -34.98 1.34
C ARG A 59 -2.53 -34.27 0.92
N LEU A 60 -2.48 -32.94 0.81
CA LEU A 60 -3.64 -32.16 0.40
C LEU A 60 -3.97 -32.40 -1.08
N GLU A 61 -5.22 -32.73 -1.34
CA GLU A 61 -5.74 -32.97 -2.68
C GLU A 61 -6.49 -31.75 -3.24
N PRO A 62 -6.66 -31.65 -4.57
CA PRO A 62 -7.42 -30.56 -5.18
C PRO A 62 -8.86 -30.39 -4.66
N ILE A 63 -9.48 -31.49 -4.21
CA ILE A 63 -10.84 -31.46 -3.63
C ILE A 63 -10.91 -30.61 -2.36
N HIS A 64 -9.87 -30.65 -1.51
CA HIS A 64 -9.81 -29.86 -0.29
C HIS A 64 -9.66 -28.36 -0.60
N ALA A 65 -8.80 -28.00 -1.56
CA ALA A 65 -8.66 -26.60 -1.99
C ALA A 65 -9.95 -26.07 -2.63
N ARG A 66 -10.69 -26.92 -3.37
CA ARG A 66 -12.02 -26.59 -3.91
C ARG A 66 -13.05 -26.42 -2.80
N GLY A 67 -13.06 -27.31 -1.81
CA GLY A 67 -13.95 -27.22 -0.65
C GLY A 67 -13.74 -25.93 0.14
N PHE A 68 -12.50 -25.51 0.32
CA PHE A 68 -12.19 -24.22 0.96
C PHE A 68 -12.70 -23.02 0.13
N LEU A 69 -12.53 -23.05 -1.20
CA LEU A 69 -13.08 -22.03 -2.08
C LEU A 69 -14.60 -21.91 -1.96
N VAL A 70 -15.31 -23.06 -1.88
CA VAL A 70 -16.77 -23.08 -1.66
C VAL A 70 -17.09 -22.45 -0.31
N HIS A 71 -16.41 -22.85 0.76
CA HIS A 71 -16.58 -22.28 2.10
C HIS A 71 -16.39 -20.74 2.13
N LEU A 72 -15.35 -20.23 1.48
CA LEU A 72 -15.12 -18.79 1.40
C LEU A 72 -16.27 -18.08 0.64
N THR A 73 -16.83 -18.75 -0.37
CA THR A 73 -17.94 -18.22 -1.18
C THR A 73 -19.25 -18.22 -0.38
N GLU A 74 -19.55 -19.28 0.37
CA GLU A 74 -20.72 -19.39 1.25
C GLU A 74 -20.71 -18.33 2.36
N ARG A 75 -19.54 -17.95 2.86
CA ARG A 75 -19.36 -16.84 3.79
C ARG A 75 -19.59 -15.47 3.16
N LYS A 76 -19.94 -15.40 1.88
CA LYS A 76 -20.20 -14.16 1.13
C LYS A 76 -19.04 -13.15 1.18
N LEU A 77 -17.80 -13.64 1.24
CA LEU A 77 -16.64 -12.76 1.20
C LEU A 77 -16.53 -12.05 -0.15
N GLU A 78 -15.99 -10.83 -0.12
CA GLU A 78 -15.68 -10.10 -1.34
C GLU A 78 -14.77 -10.94 -2.26
N ARG A 79 -15.06 -10.96 -3.56
CA ARG A 79 -14.30 -11.74 -4.55
C ARG A 79 -12.79 -11.47 -4.49
N ALA A 80 -12.40 -10.20 -4.27
CA ALA A 80 -10.99 -9.82 -4.11
C ALA A 80 -10.36 -10.49 -2.88
N THR A 81 -11.09 -10.61 -1.76
CA THR A 81 -10.64 -11.30 -0.54
C THR A 81 -10.45 -12.79 -0.80
N ILE A 82 -11.39 -13.44 -1.50
CA ILE A 82 -11.27 -14.85 -1.91
C ILE A 82 -9.99 -15.03 -2.74
N HIS A 83 -9.75 -14.15 -3.72
CA HIS A 83 -8.54 -14.19 -4.55
C HIS A 83 -7.25 -14.05 -3.72
N LEU A 84 -7.21 -13.17 -2.71
CA LEU A 84 -6.05 -13.00 -1.84
C LEU A 84 -5.77 -14.29 -1.04
N LYS A 85 -6.79 -14.86 -0.40
CA LYS A 85 -6.66 -16.10 0.38
C LYS A 85 -6.19 -17.28 -0.47
N MET A 86 -6.81 -17.47 -1.62
CA MET A 86 -6.41 -18.52 -2.56
C MET A 86 -5.02 -18.28 -3.17
N SER A 87 -4.61 -17.01 -3.29
CA SER A 87 -3.26 -16.66 -3.73
C SER A 87 -2.19 -17.00 -2.69
N ALA A 88 -2.48 -16.82 -1.39
CA ALA A 88 -1.60 -17.24 -0.31
C ALA A 88 -1.39 -18.76 -0.35
N LEU A 89 -2.47 -19.54 -0.44
CA LEU A 89 -2.42 -21.00 -0.55
C LEU A 89 -1.65 -21.46 -1.82
N ARG A 90 -1.93 -20.83 -2.96
CA ARG A 90 -1.23 -21.11 -4.23
C ARG A 90 0.27 -20.81 -4.15
N SER A 91 0.64 -19.72 -3.48
CA SER A 91 2.05 -19.33 -3.29
C SER A 91 2.78 -20.29 -2.36
N PHE A 92 2.13 -20.72 -1.29
CA PHE A 92 2.66 -21.73 -0.37
C PHE A 92 2.93 -23.05 -1.09
N TYR A 93 1.96 -23.58 -1.84
CA TYR A 93 2.15 -24.82 -2.59
C TYR A 93 3.18 -24.69 -3.73
N ARG A 94 3.33 -23.54 -4.34
CA ARG A 94 4.42 -23.30 -5.30
C ARG A 94 5.79 -23.42 -4.62
N TRP A 95 5.89 -22.94 -3.38
CA TRP A 95 7.10 -23.09 -2.58
C TRP A 95 7.31 -24.54 -2.18
N LEU A 96 6.30 -25.27 -1.71
CA LEU A 96 6.39 -26.69 -1.37
C LEU A 96 6.85 -27.55 -2.54
N VAL A 97 6.33 -27.31 -3.74
CA VAL A 97 6.78 -27.99 -4.97
C VAL A 97 8.26 -27.68 -5.24
N ARG A 98 8.67 -26.43 -5.13
CA ARG A 98 10.07 -26.01 -5.35
C ARG A 98 11.02 -26.66 -4.35
N MET A 99 10.59 -26.83 -3.11
CA MET A 99 11.38 -27.46 -2.04
C MET A 99 11.30 -29.00 -2.05
N GLY A 100 10.54 -29.60 -2.97
CA GLY A 100 10.40 -31.03 -3.11
C GLY A 100 9.50 -31.70 -2.07
N HIS A 101 8.77 -30.92 -1.25
CA HIS A 101 7.83 -31.47 -0.24
C HIS A 101 6.59 -32.10 -0.87
N VAL A 102 6.17 -31.59 -2.04
CA VAL A 102 5.03 -32.14 -2.81
C VAL A 102 5.38 -32.18 -4.30
N LYS A 103 4.79 -33.12 -5.04
CA LYS A 103 5.00 -33.28 -6.47
C LYS A 103 4.22 -32.27 -7.32
N GLN A 104 3.03 -31.88 -6.85
CA GLN A 104 2.12 -31.03 -7.60
C GLN A 104 1.45 -30.01 -6.67
N ASN A 105 1.03 -28.89 -7.25
CA ASN A 105 0.29 -27.88 -6.52
C ASN A 105 -1.23 -28.11 -6.66
N PRO A 106 -1.94 -28.50 -5.59
CA PRO A 106 -3.37 -28.85 -5.63
C PRO A 106 -4.29 -27.63 -5.89
N VAL A 107 -3.75 -26.44 -5.87
CA VAL A 107 -4.51 -25.16 -6.08
C VAL A 107 -4.45 -24.70 -7.55
N VAL A 108 -3.63 -25.36 -8.38
CA VAL A 108 -3.55 -25.05 -9.82
C VAL A 108 -4.83 -25.51 -10.53
N GLY A 109 -5.32 -24.68 -11.45
CA GLY A 109 -6.52 -25.02 -12.24
C GLY A 109 -7.86 -24.72 -11.55
N LEU A 110 -7.88 -24.28 -10.28
CA LEU A 110 -9.12 -23.86 -9.64
C LEU A 110 -9.63 -22.54 -10.26
N ALA A 111 -10.86 -22.61 -10.79
CA ALA A 111 -11.57 -21.43 -11.30
C ALA A 111 -12.03 -20.57 -10.13
N LEU A 112 -11.43 -19.39 -9.97
CA LEU A 112 -11.84 -18.41 -8.97
C LEU A 112 -13.00 -17.54 -9.50
N PRO A 113 -13.86 -16.99 -8.61
CA PRO A 113 -14.93 -16.08 -9.02
C PRO A 113 -14.36 -14.90 -9.83
N LYS A 114 -14.96 -14.60 -11.00
CA LYS A 114 -14.50 -13.47 -11.82
C LYS A 114 -14.53 -12.17 -11.00
N LEU A 115 -13.42 -11.44 -10.99
CA LEU A 115 -13.37 -10.11 -10.37
C LEU A 115 -14.25 -9.16 -11.15
N THR A 116 -15.13 -8.45 -10.47
CA THR A 116 -15.88 -7.35 -11.09
C THR A 116 -14.91 -6.20 -11.33
N LYS A 117 -14.68 -5.85 -12.59
CA LYS A 117 -13.93 -4.64 -12.93
C LYS A 117 -14.79 -3.43 -12.52
N LYS A 118 -14.54 -2.86 -11.34
CA LYS A 118 -15.06 -1.54 -11.00
C LYS A 118 -14.34 -0.54 -11.91
N LEU A 119 -15.06 0.37 -12.53
CA LEU A 119 -14.44 1.48 -13.25
C LEU A 119 -13.50 2.21 -12.29
N PRO A 120 -12.30 2.59 -12.73
CA PRO A 120 -11.40 3.37 -11.90
C PRO A 120 -12.09 4.66 -11.46
N GLN A 121 -12.30 4.82 -10.17
CA GLN A 121 -12.80 6.07 -9.62
C GLN A 121 -11.59 6.96 -9.35
N PHE A 122 -11.59 8.15 -9.90
CA PHE A 122 -10.61 9.20 -9.63
C PHE A 122 -11.38 10.51 -9.39
N LEU A 123 -10.77 11.43 -8.68
CA LEU A 123 -11.31 12.77 -8.46
C LEU A 123 -10.98 13.65 -9.67
N THR A 124 -11.90 14.49 -10.10
CA THR A 124 -11.59 15.57 -11.05
C THR A 124 -10.66 16.59 -10.39
N VAL A 125 -10.02 17.45 -11.18
CA VAL A 125 -9.14 18.51 -10.66
C VAL A 125 -9.90 19.38 -9.65
N ALA A 126 -11.11 19.85 -10.00
CA ALA A 126 -11.93 20.67 -9.10
C ALA A 126 -12.31 19.95 -7.79
N GLN A 127 -12.63 18.65 -7.85
CA GLN A 127 -12.91 17.86 -6.65
C GLN A 127 -11.64 17.67 -5.78
N MET A 128 -10.49 17.50 -6.42
CA MET A 128 -9.22 17.42 -5.73
C MET A 128 -8.89 18.73 -5.03
N GLU A 129 -9.03 19.87 -5.70
CA GLU A 129 -8.82 21.19 -5.10
C GLU A 129 -9.74 21.42 -3.89
N ALA A 130 -11.03 21.10 -4.02
CA ALA A 130 -11.97 21.19 -2.90
C ALA A 130 -11.53 20.34 -1.71
N LEU A 131 -11.05 19.12 -1.97
CA LEU A 131 -10.55 18.20 -0.93
C LEU A 131 -9.28 18.76 -0.24
N LEU A 132 -8.35 19.32 -1.01
CA LEU A 132 -7.10 19.87 -0.49
C LEU A 132 -7.30 21.14 0.36
N GLU A 133 -8.34 21.92 0.06
CA GLU A 133 -8.71 23.10 0.84
C GLU A 133 -9.61 22.78 2.06
N ALA A 134 -10.25 21.62 2.11
CA ALA A 134 -11.18 21.26 3.16
C ALA A 134 -10.62 21.34 4.60
N PRO A 135 -9.34 20.97 4.87
CA PRO A 135 -8.82 21.01 6.23
C PRO A 135 -8.87 22.39 6.87
N VAL A 136 -8.56 23.46 6.13
CA VAL A 136 -8.53 24.84 6.64
C VAL A 136 -9.91 25.51 6.64
N LYS A 137 -10.90 24.89 5.98
CA LYS A 137 -12.31 25.32 5.98
C LYS A 137 -13.15 24.60 7.03
N THR A 138 -12.59 23.60 7.68
CA THR A 138 -13.30 22.79 8.71
C THR A 138 -12.84 23.26 10.09
N ASP A 139 -13.75 23.36 11.05
CA ASP A 139 -13.43 23.77 12.42
C ASP A 139 -12.37 22.85 13.06
N GLY A 140 -11.44 23.48 13.78
CA GLY A 140 -10.35 22.78 14.47
C GLY A 140 -9.18 23.69 14.84
N GLU A 141 -8.22 23.13 15.55
CA GLU A 141 -6.98 23.82 15.89
C GLU A 141 -6.15 24.10 14.64
N ALA A 142 -5.59 25.31 14.52
CA ALA A 142 -4.82 25.74 13.37
C ALA A 142 -3.67 24.78 13.02
N VAL A 143 -2.96 24.25 14.03
CA VAL A 143 -1.87 23.26 13.82
C VAL A 143 -2.40 21.99 13.15
N ALA A 144 -3.54 21.48 13.59
CA ALA A 144 -4.15 20.28 13.02
C ALA A 144 -4.68 20.53 11.60
N GLN A 145 -5.30 21.67 11.36
CA GLN A 145 -5.80 22.07 10.03
C GLN A 145 -4.66 22.15 9.00
N TRP A 146 -3.58 22.86 9.34
CA TRP A 146 -2.44 23.02 8.44
C TRP A 146 -1.62 21.73 8.29
N ARG A 147 -1.52 20.90 9.35
CA ARG A 147 -0.99 19.55 9.22
C ARG A 147 -1.75 18.74 8.18
N ASP A 148 -3.08 18.72 8.29
CA ASP A 148 -3.92 17.91 7.44
C ASP A 148 -3.92 18.44 6.00
N LYS A 149 -3.88 19.77 5.81
CA LYS A 149 -3.68 20.39 4.49
C LYS A 149 -2.32 19.99 3.90
N ALA A 150 -1.24 20.19 4.63
CA ALA A 150 0.12 19.82 4.19
C ALA A 150 0.22 18.33 3.84
N MET A 151 -0.39 17.47 4.66
CA MET A 151 -0.44 16.03 4.43
C MET A 151 -1.15 15.67 3.13
N LEU A 152 -2.31 16.27 2.83
CA LEU A 152 -3.06 16.01 1.60
C LEU A 152 -2.36 16.61 0.38
N GLU A 153 -1.80 17.82 0.49
CA GLU A 153 -1.03 18.47 -0.59
C GLU A 153 0.19 17.63 -0.97
N VAL A 154 1.02 17.22 0.00
CA VAL A 154 2.20 16.38 -0.27
C VAL A 154 1.82 15.02 -0.83
N LEU A 155 0.74 14.40 -0.31
CA LEU A 155 0.26 13.11 -0.80
C LEU A 155 -0.14 13.16 -2.27
N TYR A 156 -0.86 14.20 -2.67
CA TYR A 156 -1.31 14.39 -4.05
C TYR A 156 -0.19 14.93 -4.95
N SER A 157 0.49 15.99 -4.55
CA SER A 157 1.52 16.67 -5.34
C SER A 157 2.68 15.74 -5.73
N ALA A 158 3.17 14.92 -4.79
CA ALA A 158 4.24 13.96 -5.03
C ALA A 158 3.73 12.55 -5.43
N GLY A 159 2.43 12.35 -5.51
CA GLY A 159 1.83 11.05 -5.82
C GLY A 159 2.29 9.93 -4.88
N LEU A 160 2.42 10.20 -3.58
CA LEU A 160 3.00 9.27 -2.62
C LEU A 160 2.08 8.07 -2.31
N ARG A 161 2.71 6.96 -1.92
CA ARG A 161 2.00 5.91 -1.19
C ARG A 161 1.81 6.36 0.28
N ILE A 162 0.71 5.93 0.91
CA ILE A 162 0.41 6.32 2.30
C ILE A 162 1.57 6.01 3.27
N HIS A 163 2.25 4.88 3.10
CA HIS A 163 3.39 4.50 3.95
C HIS A 163 4.64 5.35 3.66
N GLU A 164 4.80 5.84 2.43
CA GLU A 164 5.85 6.79 2.07
C GLU A 164 5.60 8.12 2.76
N LEU A 165 4.36 8.63 2.70
CA LEU A 165 3.94 9.87 3.36
C LEU A 165 4.20 9.86 4.88
N VAL A 166 3.67 8.84 5.58
CA VAL A 166 3.84 8.77 7.05
C VAL A 166 5.27 8.48 7.47
N GLY A 167 6.11 7.98 6.56
CA GLY A 167 7.52 7.72 6.78
C GLY A 167 8.41 8.95 6.71
N LEU A 168 7.91 10.09 6.19
CA LEU A 168 8.70 11.31 6.02
C LEU A 168 9.13 11.90 7.36
N ASN A 169 10.35 12.41 7.38
CA ASN A 169 10.91 13.25 8.44
C ASN A 169 11.07 14.67 7.93
N ASP A 170 11.35 15.61 8.82
CA ASP A 170 11.60 17.01 8.44
C ASP A 170 12.79 17.13 7.47
N GLU A 171 13.87 16.35 7.69
CA GLU A 171 15.05 16.32 6.80
C GLU A 171 14.77 15.75 5.38
N ASP A 172 13.64 15.10 5.19
CA ASP A 172 13.27 14.52 3.89
C ASP A 172 12.60 15.54 2.97
N VAL A 173 12.29 16.74 3.45
CA VAL A 173 11.64 17.82 2.67
C VAL A 173 12.61 18.97 2.44
N ASP A 174 12.89 19.21 1.18
CA ASP A 174 13.61 20.41 0.72
C ASP A 174 12.59 21.40 0.14
N LEU A 175 12.22 22.39 0.95
CA LEU A 175 11.24 23.42 0.55
C LEU A 175 11.78 24.36 -0.53
N LEU A 176 13.10 24.63 -0.52
CA LEU A 176 13.72 25.50 -1.55
C LEU A 176 13.86 24.76 -2.88
N GLY A 177 14.24 23.49 -2.82
CA GLY A 177 14.32 22.63 -3.99
C GLY A 177 12.95 22.13 -4.51
N GLU A 178 11.87 22.33 -3.73
CA GLU A 178 10.51 21.82 -4.03
C GLU A 178 10.49 20.31 -4.25
N ILE A 179 11.21 19.57 -3.41
CA ILE A 179 11.32 18.11 -3.51
C ILE A 179 11.16 17.44 -2.14
N VAL A 180 10.68 16.20 -2.19
CA VAL A 180 10.69 15.29 -1.05
C VAL A 180 11.50 14.04 -1.38
N ARG A 181 12.35 13.61 -0.45
CA ARG A 181 13.10 12.37 -0.51
C ARG A 181 12.27 11.24 0.04
N VAL A 182 11.87 10.32 -0.80
CA VAL A 182 10.93 9.24 -0.48
C VAL A 182 11.68 7.92 -0.38
N ARG A 183 11.52 7.23 0.75
CA ARG A 183 12.09 5.90 0.97
C ARG A 183 11.06 4.83 0.65
N GLY A 184 11.34 4.02 -0.39
CA GLY A 184 10.49 2.93 -0.85
C GLY A 184 10.87 1.56 -0.30
N LYS A 185 10.19 0.52 -0.77
CA LYS A 185 10.48 -0.87 -0.41
C LYS A 185 11.93 -1.25 -0.79
N GLY A 186 12.65 -1.88 0.14
CA GLY A 186 14.02 -2.35 -0.08
C GLY A 186 15.09 -1.24 0.02
N LYS A 187 14.83 -0.20 0.81
CA LYS A 187 15.73 0.95 1.02
C LYS A 187 16.05 1.75 -0.26
N LYS A 188 15.24 1.59 -1.31
CA LYS A 188 15.37 2.42 -2.51
C LYS A 188 14.83 3.81 -2.21
N GLU A 189 15.62 4.84 -2.50
CA GLU A 189 15.22 6.24 -2.37
C GLU A 189 14.89 6.81 -3.74
N ARG A 190 13.96 7.75 -3.78
CA ARG A 190 13.68 8.58 -4.94
C ARG A 190 13.37 10.00 -4.51
N LEU A 191 13.64 10.93 -5.37
CA LEU A 191 13.16 12.30 -5.24
C LEU A 191 11.79 12.42 -5.91
N ALA A 192 10.89 13.17 -5.30
CA ALA A 192 9.59 13.50 -5.87
C ALA A 192 9.36 14.98 -5.76
N ALA A 193 8.95 15.60 -6.86
CA ALA A 193 8.61 17.01 -6.90
C ALA A 193 7.35 17.28 -6.07
N ILE A 194 7.29 18.46 -5.46
CA ILE A 194 6.10 19.03 -4.82
C ILE A 194 5.89 20.43 -5.38
N GLY A 195 4.63 20.82 -5.57
CA GLY A 195 4.32 22.17 -6.07
C GLY A 195 4.25 23.20 -4.94
N ALA A 196 4.21 24.47 -5.34
CA ALA A 196 4.17 25.61 -4.43
C ALA A 196 3.08 25.50 -3.34
N PRO A 197 1.84 25.06 -3.61
CA PRO A 197 0.82 24.89 -2.55
C PRO A 197 1.20 23.88 -1.48
N ALA A 198 1.95 22.81 -1.84
CA ALA A 198 2.43 21.83 -0.88
C ALA A 198 3.58 22.40 -0.03
N VAL A 199 4.48 23.16 -0.65
CA VAL A 199 5.57 23.88 0.03
C VAL A 199 4.99 24.84 1.06
N ASP A 200 4.08 25.72 0.66
CA ASP A 200 3.42 26.70 1.54
C ASP A 200 2.71 26.03 2.72
N ALA A 201 1.96 24.96 2.44
CA ALA A 201 1.24 24.23 3.48
C ALA A 201 2.19 23.56 4.49
N VAL A 202 3.30 22.95 4.02
CA VAL A 202 4.30 22.34 4.90
C VAL A 202 5.00 23.42 5.73
N GLN A 203 5.44 24.52 5.12
CA GLN A 203 6.09 25.63 5.81
C GLN A 203 5.18 26.21 6.90
N LYS A 204 3.90 26.45 6.56
CA LYS A 204 2.93 26.96 7.53
C LYS A 204 2.70 25.99 8.69
N TYR A 205 2.58 24.70 8.40
CA TYR A 205 2.46 23.68 9.42
C TYR A 205 3.69 23.62 10.33
N GLN A 206 4.91 23.62 9.76
CA GLN A 206 6.15 23.61 10.53
C GLN A 206 6.28 24.87 11.43
N THR A 207 5.91 26.03 10.92
CA THR A 207 5.89 27.28 11.69
C THR A 207 4.94 27.20 12.89
N LEU A 208 3.72 26.69 12.69
CA LEU A 208 2.71 26.55 13.74
C LEU A 208 3.06 25.45 14.77
N ARG A 209 3.68 24.38 14.33
CA ARG A 209 4.11 23.27 15.18
C ARG A 209 5.32 23.63 16.04
N GLY A 210 6.16 24.54 15.57
CA GLY A 210 7.45 24.90 16.15
C GLY A 210 8.61 24.04 15.63
N SER A 211 9.83 24.48 15.95
CA SER A 211 11.06 23.83 15.52
C SER A 211 11.29 22.51 16.23
N ASP A 212 11.90 21.57 15.52
CA ASP A 212 12.20 20.24 16.04
C ASP A 212 13.48 19.67 15.39
N SER A 213 13.87 18.46 15.83
CA SER A 213 15.02 17.78 15.23
C SER A 213 14.74 17.43 13.76
N PRO A 214 15.73 17.58 12.85
CA PRO A 214 15.57 17.20 11.44
C PRO A 214 15.09 15.76 11.23
N ARG A 215 15.40 14.87 12.15
CA ARG A 215 14.98 13.45 12.12
C ARG A 215 13.59 13.20 12.69
N SER A 216 12.94 14.24 13.17
CA SER A 216 11.58 14.12 13.71
C SER A 216 10.56 13.84 12.60
N PRO A 217 9.46 13.13 12.93
CA PRO A 217 8.40 12.89 11.96
C PRO A 217 7.83 14.19 11.40
N LEU A 218 7.73 14.31 10.08
CA LEU A 218 7.11 15.48 9.45
C LEU A 218 5.65 15.63 9.91
N PHE A 219 4.85 14.57 9.83
CA PHE A 219 3.44 14.58 10.22
C PHE A 219 3.23 13.87 11.55
N ARG A 220 2.64 14.58 12.54
CA ARG A 220 2.44 14.10 13.90
C ARG A 220 0.97 14.08 14.30
N ASN A 221 0.64 13.20 15.24
CA ASN A 221 -0.64 13.23 15.92
C ASN A 221 -0.66 14.36 16.99
N LEU A 222 -1.78 14.51 17.71
CA LEU A 222 -1.91 15.51 18.76
C LEU A 222 -1.03 15.24 19.99
N GLN A 223 -0.51 14.03 20.15
CA GLN A 223 0.41 13.62 21.22
C GLN A 223 1.87 13.85 20.84
N GLY A 224 2.15 14.33 19.61
CA GLY A 224 3.51 14.55 19.11
C GLY A 224 4.15 13.35 18.40
N ASP A 225 3.50 12.17 18.41
CA ASP A 225 4.01 10.98 17.76
C ASP A 225 3.77 11.00 16.25
N ARG A 226 4.51 10.15 15.51
CA ARG A 226 4.34 9.96 14.07
C ARG A 226 2.90 9.58 13.72
N LEU A 227 2.34 10.27 12.73
CA LEU A 227 1.01 9.97 12.21
C LEU A 227 1.00 8.56 11.57
N THR A 228 -0.05 7.78 11.86
CA THR A 228 -0.18 6.42 11.30
C THR A 228 -0.92 6.43 9.98
N ALA A 229 -0.70 5.42 9.14
CA ALA A 229 -1.47 5.23 7.90
C ALA A 229 -2.99 5.17 8.17
N ARG A 230 -3.41 4.55 9.29
CA ARG A 230 -4.82 4.50 9.68
C ARG A 230 -5.38 5.88 10.03
N SER A 231 -4.57 6.73 10.70
CA SER A 231 -4.96 8.10 10.99
C SER A 231 -5.15 8.92 9.70
N VAL A 232 -4.22 8.78 8.73
CA VAL A 232 -4.34 9.42 7.40
C VAL A 232 -5.62 8.99 6.69
N GLN A 233 -5.95 7.69 6.68
CA GLN A 233 -7.18 7.19 6.07
C GLN A 233 -8.45 7.76 6.75
N ARG A 234 -8.44 7.86 8.08
CA ARG A 234 -9.55 8.44 8.84
C ARG A 234 -9.73 9.93 8.55
N LEU A 235 -8.64 10.69 8.50
CA LEU A 235 -8.65 12.12 8.17
C LEU A 235 -9.12 12.34 6.73
N LEU A 236 -8.59 11.58 5.77
CA LEU A 236 -9.05 11.63 4.37
C LEU A 236 -10.56 11.41 4.29
N LYS A 237 -11.08 10.37 4.95
CA LYS A 237 -12.53 10.09 4.97
C LYS A 237 -13.33 11.25 5.56
N LYS A 238 -12.84 11.89 6.63
CA LYS A 238 -13.47 13.09 7.23
C LYS A 238 -13.63 14.18 6.17
N TYR A 239 -12.57 14.51 5.42
CA TYR A 239 -12.58 15.58 4.43
C TYR A 239 -13.35 15.23 3.16
N LEU A 240 -13.34 13.96 2.72
CA LEU A 240 -14.21 13.50 1.63
C LEU A 240 -15.69 13.72 1.97
N ILE A 241 -16.12 13.37 3.19
CA ILE A 241 -17.49 13.59 3.65
C ILE A 241 -17.80 15.09 3.69
N ALA A 242 -16.89 15.92 4.23
CA ALA A 242 -17.09 17.37 4.30
C ALA A 242 -17.24 18.03 2.91
N CYS A 243 -16.62 17.46 1.87
CA CYS A 243 -16.75 17.91 0.49
C CYS A 243 -17.92 17.26 -0.28
N GLY A 244 -18.73 16.40 0.33
CA GLY A 244 -19.77 15.64 -0.36
C GLY A 244 -19.23 14.63 -1.37
N LEU A 245 -17.98 14.18 -1.22
CA LEU A 245 -17.33 13.21 -2.09
C LEU A 245 -17.49 11.78 -1.53
N ASP A 246 -17.26 10.77 -2.40
CA ASP A 246 -17.38 9.36 -2.01
C ASP A 246 -16.38 9.02 -0.89
N PRO A 247 -16.84 8.70 0.34
CA PRO A 247 -15.99 8.39 1.48
C PRO A 247 -15.26 7.04 1.36
N SER A 248 -15.53 6.26 0.33
CA SER A 248 -14.83 5.01 0.02
C SER A 248 -13.50 5.22 -0.72
N LEU A 249 -13.23 6.46 -1.17
CA LEU A 249 -11.98 6.82 -1.80
C LEU A 249 -10.81 6.67 -0.80
N THR A 250 -9.71 6.15 -1.31
CA THR A 250 -8.53 5.84 -0.51
C THR A 250 -7.32 6.66 -0.96
N PRO A 251 -6.26 6.78 -0.16
CA PRO A 251 -5.01 7.42 -0.59
C PRO A 251 -4.45 6.86 -1.90
N HIS A 252 -4.71 5.58 -2.17
CA HIS A 252 -4.32 4.96 -3.44
C HIS A 252 -5.09 5.54 -4.64
N LYS A 253 -6.34 5.93 -4.43
CA LYS A 253 -7.16 6.60 -5.45
C LYS A 253 -6.70 8.05 -5.70
N LEU A 254 -6.23 8.77 -4.68
CA LEU A 254 -5.61 10.09 -4.87
C LEU A 254 -4.36 10.00 -5.73
N ARG A 255 -3.50 9.01 -5.46
CA ARG A 255 -2.33 8.73 -6.31
C ARG A 255 -2.72 8.32 -7.74
N HIS A 256 -3.84 7.63 -7.92
CA HIS A 256 -4.38 7.33 -9.25
C HIS A 256 -4.87 8.60 -9.94
N SER A 257 -5.57 9.51 -9.22
CA SER A 257 -5.96 10.82 -9.74
C SER A 257 -4.74 11.66 -10.17
N PHE A 258 -3.67 11.66 -9.38
CA PHE A 258 -2.39 12.28 -9.77
C PHE A 258 -1.90 11.77 -11.13
N ALA A 259 -1.83 10.44 -11.31
CA ALA A 259 -1.39 9.85 -12.57
C ALA A 259 -2.31 10.22 -13.75
N THR A 260 -3.62 10.17 -13.54
CA THR A 260 -4.62 10.52 -14.56
C THR A 260 -4.50 11.99 -14.95
N HIS A 261 -4.42 12.91 -13.98
CA HIS A 261 -4.32 14.34 -14.26
C HIS A 261 -3.05 14.70 -15.05
N LEU A 262 -1.91 14.07 -14.74
CA LEU A 262 -0.69 14.26 -15.53
C LEU A 262 -0.83 13.76 -16.96
N LEU A 263 -1.45 12.59 -17.16
CA LEU A 263 -1.68 12.04 -18.50
C LEU A 263 -2.65 12.90 -19.29
N ASP A 264 -3.74 13.37 -18.69
CA ASP A 264 -4.74 14.24 -19.30
C ASP A 264 -4.14 15.61 -19.70
N ALA A 265 -3.14 16.07 -18.95
CA ALA A 265 -2.37 17.27 -19.26
C ALA A 265 -1.23 17.02 -20.26
N GLY A 266 -1.13 15.83 -20.86
CA GLY A 266 -0.21 15.52 -21.94
C GLY A 266 1.16 14.97 -21.51
N ALA A 267 1.37 14.66 -20.22
CA ALA A 267 2.60 13.98 -19.80
C ALA A 267 2.66 12.56 -20.40
N ASP A 268 3.84 12.15 -20.84
CA ASP A 268 4.03 10.79 -21.36
C ASP A 268 3.96 9.73 -20.25
N LEU A 269 3.46 8.54 -20.60
CA LEU A 269 3.23 7.45 -19.63
C LEU A 269 4.52 7.03 -18.91
N ARG A 270 5.66 7.09 -19.57
CA ARG A 270 6.95 6.70 -18.99
C ARG A 270 7.39 7.70 -17.93
N SER A 271 7.28 8.99 -18.19
CA SER A 271 7.54 10.04 -17.21
C SER A 271 6.62 9.93 -15.99
N VAL A 272 5.33 9.65 -16.18
CA VAL A 272 4.39 9.42 -15.09
C VAL A 272 4.77 8.19 -14.26
N GLN A 273 5.20 7.09 -14.89
CA GLN A 273 5.68 5.90 -14.18
C GLN A 273 6.98 6.18 -13.39
N GLU A 274 7.89 6.98 -13.95
CA GLU A 274 9.12 7.39 -13.27
C GLU A 274 8.80 8.29 -12.06
N LEU A 275 7.93 9.29 -12.20
CA LEU A 275 7.44 10.14 -11.10
C LEU A 275 6.81 9.32 -9.97
N LEU A 276 6.04 8.30 -10.33
CA LEU A 276 5.43 7.39 -9.37
C LEU A 276 6.40 6.39 -8.73
N GLY A 277 7.60 6.21 -9.27
CA GLY A 277 8.57 5.23 -8.76
C GLY A 277 8.11 3.79 -8.96
N HIS A 278 7.60 3.44 -10.15
CA HIS A 278 7.28 2.07 -10.52
C HIS A 278 8.56 1.28 -10.84
N ALA A 279 8.86 0.27 -10.03
CA ALA A 279 10.10 -0.52 -10.05
C ALA A 279 10.18 -1.56 -11.20
N SER A 280 9.45 -1.44 -12.30
CA SER A 280 9.38 -2.49 -13.33
C SER A 280 10.14 -2.20 -14.61
N LEU A 281 11.17 -1.35 -14.56
CA LEU A 281 12.20 -1.37 -15.60
C LEU A 281 13.52 -1.67 -14.91
N SER A 282 14.10 -2.80 -15.30
CA SER A 282 15.41 -3.28 -14.88
C SER A 282 16.44 -2.16 -14.93
N THR A 283 17.23 -2.09 -13.91
CA THR A 283 18.40 -1.26 -13.68
C THR A 283 18.21 -0.18 -12.61
N THR A 284 19.10 -0.25 -11.67
CA THR A 284 19.49 0.80 -10.74
C THR A 284 19.94 2.02 -11.56
N GLN A 285 18.98 2.78 -12.11
CA GLN A 285 19.30 4.11 -12.60
C GLN A 285 19.52 4.97 -11.36
N ILE A 286 20.78 5.26 -11.09
CA ILE A 286 21.21 6.35 -10.23
C ILE A 286 20.44 7.58 -10.72
N TYR A 287 19.58 8.15 -9.89
CA TYR A 287 18.94 9.43 -10.18
C TYR A 287 20.04 10.48 -10.28
N THR A 288 20.49 10.75 -11.49
CA THR A 288 21.42 11.84 -11.76
C THR A 288 20.64 13.16 -11.68
N HIS A 289 21.31 14.27 -11.35
CA HIS A 289 20.72 15.61 -11.35
C HIS A 289 19.92 15.90 -12.64
N VAL A 290 20.43 15.47 -13.79
CA VAL A 290 19.77 15.62 -15.11
C VAL A 290 18.41 14.93 -15.17
N THR A 291 18.27 13.76 -14.55
CA THR A 291 16.98 13.03 -14.51
C THR A 291 15.97 13.72 -13.59
N ALA A 292 16.43 14.29 -12.47
CA ALA A 292 15.58 15.02 -11.53
C ALA A 292 15.04 16.32 -12.15
N GLU A 293 15.89 17.09 -12.82
CA GLU A 293 15.49 18.32 -13.52
C GLU A 293 14.47 18.04 -14.64
N ARG A 294 14.70 16.98 -15.44
CA ARG A 294 13.74 16.56 -16.46
C ARG A 294 12.38 16.23 -15.86
N LEU A 295 12.35 15.44 -14.79
CA LEU A 295 11.10 15.04 -14.14
C LEU A 295 10.40 16.25 -13.49
N LYS A 296 11.17 17.18 -12.89
CA LYS A 296 10.62 18.43 -12.36
C LYS A 296 9.99 19.28 -13.48
N LYS A 297 10.62 19.36 -14.65
CA LYS A 297 10.07 20.09 -15.81
C LYS A 297 8.77 19.47 -16.31
N VAL A 298 8.70 18.14 -16.44
CA VAL A 298 7.45 17.42 -16.80
C VAL A 298 6.36 17.68 -15.75
N TYR A 299 6.71 17.63 -14.48
CA TYR A 299 5.80 17.93 -13.38
C TYR A 299 5.26 19.37 -13.49
N GLN A 300 6.13 20.36 -13.65
CA GLN A 300 5.75 21.77 -13.77
C GLN A 300 4.85 22.06 -14.98
N GLN A 301 5.02 21.32 -16.07
CA GLN A 301 4.20 21.49 -17.27
C GLN A 301 2.83 20.82 -17.19
N ALA A 302 2.69 19.74 -16.43
CA ALA A 302 1.51 18.89 -16.49
C ALA A 302 0.74 18.78 -15.16
N HIS A 303 1.34 19.10 -14.01
CA HIS A 303 0.65 18.92 -12.74
C HIS A 303 -0.24 20.13 -12.41
N PRO A 304 -1.54 19.94 -12.06
CA PRO A 304 -2.46 21.04 -11.77
C PRO A 304 -2.06 21.96 -10.60
N ARG A 305 -1.15 21.48 -9.75
CA ARG A 305 -0.65 22.17 -8.55
C ARG A 305 0.89 22.32 -8.60
N ALA A 306 1.47 22.46 -9.79
CA ALA A 306 2.91 22.72 -9.95
C ALA A 306 3.30 24.10 -9.44
#